data_43a6ea2ece85082c6c65e2dab1fa8adf
#
_entry.id   43a6ea2ece85082c6c65e2dab1fa8adf
#
_cell.length_a   1.000
_cell.length_b   1.000
_cell.length_c   1.000
_cell.angle_alpha   90.00
_cell.angle_beta   90.00
_cell.angle_gamma   90.00
#
_symmetry.space_group_name_H-M   'P 1'
#
loop_
_entity.id
_entity.type
_entity.pdbx_description
1 polymer ?
#
loop_
_entity_poly.entity_id
_entity_poly.type
_entity_poly.pdbx_seq_one_letter_code
_entity_poly.pdbx_strand_id
1 'polypeptide(L)'
;GRVELLARPAIGLVGARNASANGCGFARKLSHSLCDAGYVVVSGMARGIDGAVHEAALKADPNAHGGTIAVLGGGVDVIYPREHRDLYGKLCEQGCVISEMPPGLQPQARHFPRRNRIISGLSYGTVVIEAGRNSGSLITARFAGEQGRDVFAVPGSPTDPRAAGPNSLIRDGAILCDSADVILDALRDATQNTHLFEDFHQFNTNARSPEVNSDPARYDDIAQSIVQDAENSGSKEPSQSIEIDSELGDLSPTDTDADQSGKVLDLLSTTPLLIDDLIRASELPANSISSILIELELAGRVERHPGNRVSRIAK
;
A
#
# COMPACT_ATOMS: atom_id res chain seq x y z
N GLY A 1 10.71 -17.13 -6.48
CA GLY A 1 11.41 -15.84 -6.52
C GLY A 1 12.71 -15.84 -5.73
N ARG A 2 13.26 -14.69 -5.51
CA ARG A 2 14.55 -14.44 -4.87
C ARG A 2 14.42 -14.48 -3.35
N VAL A 3 14.54 -15.65 -2.75
CA VAL A 3 14.36 -15.86 -1.29
C VAL A 3 15.41 -15.14 -0.43
N GLU A 4 16.59 -14.82 -0.99
CA GLU A 4 17.63 -14.04 -0.33
C GLU A 4 17.18 -12.62 0.06
N LEU A 5 16.12 -12.09 -0.56
CA LEU A 5 15.53 -10.82 -0.18
C LEU A 5 14.92 -10.83 1.23
N LEU A 6 14.50 -12.00 1.73
CA LEU A 6 13.94 -12.14 3.08
C LEU A 6 14.96 -11.88 4.20
N ALA A 7 16.26 -12.00 3.88
CA ALA A 7 17.35 -11.76 4.85
C ALA A 7 17.85 -10.30 4.83
N ARG A 8 17.24 -9.43 4.04
CA ARG A 8 17.67 -8.03 3.90
C ARG A 8 16.80 -7.06 4.69
N PRO A 9 17.34 -5.90 5.07
CA PRO A 9 16.55 -4.86 5.71
C PRO A 9 15.38 -4.43 4.80
N ALA A 10 14.19 -4.39 5.37
CA ALA A 10 12.97 -4.19 4.59
C ALA A 10 12.04 -3.13 5.21
N ILE A 11 11.28 -2.45 4.34
CA ILE A 11 10.26 -1.46 4.68
C ILE A 11 8.93 -1.85 4.07
N GLY A 12 7.89 -1.85 4.88
CA GLY A 12 6.50 -2.05 4.44
C GLY A 12 5.95 -0.78 3.80
N LEU A 13 5.48 -0.85 2.56
CA LEU A 13 4.78 0.25 1.90
C LEU A 13 3.36 -0.21 1.58
N VAL A 14 2.36 0.44 2.17
CA VAL A 14 0.94 0.06 2.02
C VAL A 14 0.05 1.28 1.79
N GLY A 15 -1.13 1.05 1.22
CA GLY A 15 -2.07 2.15 1.03
C GLY A 15 -3.40 1.74 0.39
N ALA A 16 -4.10 2.74 -0.13
CA ALA A 16 -5.40 2.59 -0.74
C ALA A 16 -5.34 1.75 -2.03
N ARG A 17 -6.38 0.93 -2.25
CA ARG A 17 -6.59 0.22 -3.52
C ARG A 17 -7.01 1.18 -4.64
N ASN A 18 -7.90 2.13 -4.31
CA ASN A 18 -8.30 3.24 -5.18
C ASN A 18 -7.45 4.46 -4.87
N ALA A 19 -6.16 4.36 -5.14
CA ALA A 19 -5.20 5.42 -4.89
C ALA A 19 -5.29 6.52 -5.95
N SER A 20 -4.96 7.75 -5.56
CA SER A 20 -4.82 8.84 -6.52
C SER A 20 -3.57 8.65 -7.38
N ALA A 21 -3.53 9.30 -8.55
CA ALA A 21 -2.34 9.32 -9.38
C ALA A 21 -1.14 9.95 -8.65
N ASN A 22 -1.38 10.98 -7.83
CA ASN A 22 -0.38 11.59 -6.95
C ASN A 22 0.14 10.60 -5.90
N GLY A 23 -0.77 9.86 -5.23
CA GLY A 23 -0.40 8.83 -4.26
C GLY A 23 0.42 7.71 -4.89
N CYS A 24 0.00 7.19 -6.05
CA CYS A 24 0.79 6.21 -6.81
C CYS A 24 2.13 6.77 -7.27
N GLY A 25 2.19 8.03 -7.71
CA GLY A 25 3.43 8.72 -8.09
C GLY A 25 4.41 8.82 -6.93
N PHE A 26 3.92 9.24 -5.76
CA PHE A 26 4.72 9.31 -4.53
C PHE A 26 5.19 7.91 -4.08
N ALA A 27 4.30 6.90 -4.12
CA ALA A 27 4.63 5.52 -3.80
C ALA A 27 5.77 4.97 -4.67
N ARG A 28 5.72 5.24 -5.98
CA ARG A 28 6.78 4.85 -6.92
C ARG A 28 8.11 5.51 -6.58
N LYS A 29 8.10 6.84 -6.35
CA LYS A 29 9.30 7.59 -5.98
C LYS A 29 9.92 7.05 -4.69
N LEU A 30 9.11 6.86 -3.66
CA LEU A 30 9.55 6.36 -2.36
C LEU A 30 10.13 4.95 -2.47
N SER A 31 9.43 4.04 -3.16
CA SER A 31 9.86 2.68 -3.39
C SER A 31 11.20 2.60 -4.13
N HIS A 32 11.35 3.38 -5.21
CA HIS A 32 12.60 3.44 -5.99
C HIS A 32 13.76 3.93 -5.12
N SER A 33 13.58 5.05 -4.40
CA SER A 33 14.63 5.63 -3.55
C SER A 33 15.07 4.67 -2.42
N LEU A 34 14.14 3.94 -1.82
CA LEU A 34 14.45 2.94 -0.78
C LEU A 34 15.22 1.75 -1.38
N CYS A 35 14.84 1.28 -2.58
CA CYS A 35 15.55 0.21 -3.25
C CYS A 35 16.96 0.63 -3.65
N ASP A 36 17.16 1.85 -4.16
CA ASP A 36 18.49 2.40 -4.49
C ASP A 36 19.37 2.56 -3.23
N ALA A 37 18.76 2.80 -2.08
CA ALA A 37 19.45 2.81 -0.79
C ALA A 37 19.73 1.39 -0.23
N GLY A 38 19.38 0.32 -0.96
CA GLY A 38 19.66 -1.08 -0.59
C GLY A 38 18.57 -1.76 0.25
N TYR A 39 17.44 -1.10 0.49
CA TYR A 39 16.32 -1.68 1.23
C TYR A 39 15.39 -2.48 0.34
N VAL A 40 14.79 -3.51 0.91
CA VAL A 40 13.71 -4.27 0.28
C VAL A 40 12.37 -3.63 0.64
N VAL A 41 11.50 -3.42 -0.34
CA VAL A 41 10.13 -2.96 -0.06
C VAL A 41 9.17 -4.15 0.01
N VAL A 42 8.36 -4.19 1.06
CA VAL A 42 7.37 -5.25 1.30
C VAL A 42 5.97 -4.69 1.11
N SER A 43 5.16 -5.33 0.30
CA SER A 43 3.77 -4.91 0.08
C SER A 43 2.86 -6.11 -0.24
N GLY A 44 1.58 -5.84 -0.47
CA GLY A 44 0.57 -6.88 -0.56
C GLY A 44 0.08 -7.24 -1.96
N MET A 45 0.68 -6.69 -3.00
CA MET A 45 0.26 -6.90 -4.40
C MET A 45 -1.21 -6.53 -4.69
N ALA A 46 -1.83 -5.70 -3.85
CA ALA A 46 -3.16 -5.17 -4.11
C ALA A 46 -3.12 -4.10 -5.22
N ARG A 47 -4.30 -3.71 -5.74
CA ARG A 47 -4.43 -2.55 -6.64
C ARG A 47 -3.87 -1.28 -5.99
N GLY A 48 -3.63 -0.24 -6.76
CA GLY A 48 -3.26 1.09 -6.28
C GLY A 48 -1.84 1.15 -5.73
N ILE A 49 -1.69 1.53 -4.47
CA ILE A 49 -0.37 1.78 -3.86
C ILE A 49 0.54 0.55 -3.93
N ASP A 50 0.04 -0.64 -3.58
CA ASP A 50 0.85 -1.86 -3.52
C ASP A 50 1.43 -2.22 -4.90
N GLY A 51 0.61 -2.17 -5.96
CA GLY A 51 1.05 -2.39 -7.33
C GLY A 51 2.11 -1.38 -7.76
N ALA A 52 1.88 -0.08 -7.50
CA ALA A 52 2.80 1.00 -7.83
C ALA A 52 4.17 0.83 -7.13
N VAL A 53 4.17 0.37 -5.88
CA VAL A 53 5.37 0.06 -5.09
C VAL A 53 6.18 -1.05 -5.76
N HIS A 54 5.55 -2.18 -6.08
CA HIS A 54 6.24 -3.31 -6.69
C HIS A 54 6.79 -2.98 -8.07
N GLU A 55 6.01 -2.29 -8.92
CA GLU A 55 6.46 -1.86 -10.25
C GLU A 55 7.69 -0.96 -10.22
N ALA A 56 7.77 -0.06 -9.24
CA ALA A 56 8.90 0.84 -9.09
C ALA A 56 10.14 0.12 -8.55
N ALA A 57 9.96 -0.75 -7.57
CA ALA A 57 11.05 -1.55 -7.01
C ALA A 57 11.71 -2.46 -8.04
N LEU A 58 10.92 -3.04 -8.96
CA LEU A 58 11.43 -3.86 -10.06
C LEU A 58 12.21 -3.08 -11.13
N LYS A 59 12.11 -1.74 -11.10
CA LYS A 59 12.83 -0.82 -12.01
C LYS A 59 14.03 -0.14 -11.36
N ALA A 60 14.25 -0.36 -10.06
CA ALA A 60 15.41 0.17 -9.34
C ALA A 60 16.71 -0.48 -9.84
N ASP A 61 17.86 0.13 -9.52
CA ASP A 61 19.16 -0.39 -9.93
C ASP A 61 19.37 -1.81 -9.37
N PRO A 62 19.56 -2.82 -10.24
CA PRO A 62 19.83 -4.19 -9.78
C PRO A 62 21.09 -4.32 -8.91
N ASN A 63 22.02 -3.38 -9.03
CA ASN A 63 23.27 -3.36 -8.26
C ASN A 63 23.10 -2.71 -6.88
N ALA A 64 22.02 -1.96 -6.65
CA ALA A 64 21.77 -1.29 -5.38
C ALA A 64 21.40 -2.26 -4.22
N HIS A 65 21.30 -3.55 -4.52
CA HIS A 65 20.93 -4.59 -3.56
C HIS A 65 19.51 -4.47 -2.95
N GLY A 66 18.70 -3.52 -3.39
CA GLY A 66 17.28 -3.43 -3.06
C GLY A 66 16.45 -4.52 -3.73
N GLY A 67 15.16 -4.43 -3.59
CA GLY A 67 14.22 -5.37 -4.22
C GLY A 67 12.82 -5.28 -3.62
N THR A 68 11.98 -6.26 -3.96
CA THR A 68 10.61 -6.25 -3.44
C THR A 68 10.10 -7.64 -3.08
N ILE A 69 9.32 -7.71 -2.00
CA ILE A 69 8.64 -8.90 -1.52
C ILE A 69 7.14 -8.66 -1.57
N ALA A 70 6.42 -9.50 -2.31
CA ALA A 70 4.97 -9.52 -2.33
C ALA A 70 4.45 -10.59 -1.37
N VAL A 71 3.64 -10.19 -0.40
CA VAL A 71 2.95 -11.10 0.52
C VAL A 71 1.54 -11.31 0.01
N LEU A 72 1.10 -12.55 -0.19
CA LEU A 72 -0.21 -12.85 -0.76
C LEU A 72 -1.22 -13.30 0.31
N GLY A 73 -2.51 -13.03 0.05
CA GLY A 73 -3.61 -13.49 0.91
C GLY A 73 -4.24 -14.82 0.47
N GLY A 74 -3.85 -15.35 -0.69
CA GLY A 74 -4.20 -16.68 -1.20
C GLY A 74 -2.97 -17.54 -1.37
N GLY A 75 -3.12 -18.75 -1.93
CA GLY A 75 -2.00 -19.61 -2.29
C GLY A 75 -0.98 -18.88 -3.15
N VAL A 76 0.30 -19.25 -3.01
CA VAL A 76 1.39 -18.59 -3.74
C VAL A 76 1.26 -18.71 -5.26
N ASP A 77 0.53 -19.68 -5.76
CA ASP A 77 0.21 -19.94 -7.16
C ASP A 77 -1.10 -19.30 -7.63
N VAL A 78 -1.82 -18.60 -6.74
CA VAL A 78 -3.10 -17.94 -7.05
C VAL A 78 -2.89 -16.44 -7.23
N ILE A 79 -3.01 -15.99 -8.47
CA ILE A 79 -2.79 -14.57 -8.82
C ILE A 79 -4.04 -13.76 -8.48
N TYR A 80 -3.89 -12.83 -7.54
CA TYR A 80 -4.92 -11.88 -7.17
C TYR A 80 -4.31 -10.51 -6.85
N PRO A 81 -4.81 -9.41 -7.42
CA PRO A 81 -5.87 -9.33 -8.42
C PRO A 81 -5.41 -9.85 -9.81
N ARG A 82 -6.35 -10.26 -10.67
CA ARG A 82 -6.03 -10.88 -11.97
C ARG A 82 -5.30 -9.95 -12.94
N GLU A 83 -5.55 -8.65 -12.87
CA GLU A 83 -4.86 -7.62 -13.64
C GLU A 83 -3.37 -7.53 -13.34
N HIS A 84 -2.92 -7.97 -12.18
CA HIS A 84 -1.49 -8.00 -11.81
C HIS A 84 -0.75 -9.26 -12.29
N ARG A 85 -1.28 -10.00 -13.28
CA ARG A 85 -0.65 -11.20 -13.82
C ARG A 85 0.78 -10.96 -14.30
N ASP A 86 1.00 -9.89 -15.07
CA ASP A 86 2.32 -9.55 -15.59
C ASP A 86 3.27 -9.08 -14.48
N LEU A 87 2.74 -8.31 -13.53
CA LEU A 87 3.50 -7.91 -12.34
C LEU A 87 3.90 -9.13 -11.51
N TYR A 88 2.99 -10.08 -11.31
CA TYR A 88 3.26 -11.33 -10.60
C TYR A 88 4.40 -12.13 -11.28
N GLY A 89 4.38 -12.25 -12.61
CA GLY A 89 5.44 -12.91 -13.37
C GLY A 89 6.81 -12.28 -13.10
N LYS A 90 6.89 -10.94 -13.18
CA LYS A 90 8.12 -10.19 -12.88
C LYS A 90 8.56 -10.34 -11.43
N LEU A 91 7.62 -10.38 -10.47
CA LEU A 91 7.92 -10.62 -9.07
C LEU A 91 8.51 -12.00 -8.82
N CYS A 92 8.02 -13.03 -9.52
CA CYS A 92 8.59 -14.37 -9.44
C CYS A 92 10.02 -14.46 -10.02
N GLU A 93 10.37 -13.63 -11.01
CA GLU A 93 11.69 -13.63 -11.65
C GLU A 93 12.69 -12.75 -10.90
N GLN A 94 12.30 -11.55 -10.49
CA GLN A 94 13.21 -10.49 -10.01
C GLN A 94 12.96 -10.09 -8.55
N GLY A 95 11.79 -10.41 -8.00
CA GLY A 95 11.41 -10.17 -6.62
C GLY A 95 11.25 -11.47 -5.82
N CYS A 96 10.45 -11.41 -4.77
CA CYS A 96 10.06 -12.58 -3.98
C CYS A 96 8.55 -12.55 -3.73
N VAL A 97 7.90 -13.69 -3.90
CA VAL A 97 6.46 -13.86 -3.62
C VAL A 97 6.31 -14.89 -2.51
N ILE A 98 5.61 -14.52 -1.44
CA ILE A 98 5.40 -15.41 -0.28
C ILE A 98 3.93 -15.46 0.13
N SER A 99 3.54 -16.56 0.73
CA SER A 99 2.22 -16.74 1.35
C SER A 99 2.28 -17.74 2.50
N GLU A 100 1.42 -17.55 3.50
CA GLU A 100 1.13 -18.57 4.53
C GLU A 100 0.02 -19.54 4.09
N MET A 101 -0.68 -19.23 3.00
CA MET A 101 -1.78 -20.04 2.53
C MET A 101 -1.27 -21.21 1.69
N PRO A 102 -1.89 -22.40 1.80
CA PRO A 102 -1.51 -23.53 0.98
C PRO A 102 -1.73 -23.24 -0.52
N PRO A 103 -0.90 -23.82 -1.41
CA PRO A 103 -1.09 -23.71 -2.85
C PRO A 103 -2.52 -24.06 -3.27
N GLY A 104 -3.03 -23.35 -4.28
CA GLY A 104 -4.39 -23.50 -4.81
C GLY A 104 -5.49 -22.81 -4.01
N LEU A 105 -5.21 -22.31 -2.78
CA LEU A 105 -6.25 -21.67 -1.97
C LEU A 105 -6.59 -20.29 -2.53
N GLN A 106 -7.86 -20.09 -2.89
CA GLN A 106 -8.37 -18.80 -3.34
C GLN A 106 -8.39 -17.78 -2.18
N PRO A 107 -8.00 -16.52 -2.42
CA PRO A 107 -8.03 -15.50 -1.39
C PRO A 107 -9.48 -15.21 -0.97
N GLN A 108 -9.67 -15.03 0.34
CA GLN A 108 -10.94 -14.62 0.95
C GLN A 108 -10.73 -13.34 1.75
N ALA A 109 -11.80 -12.57 2.00
CA ALA A 109 -11.73 -11.29 2.71
C ALA A 109 -10.95 -11.38 4.04
N ARG A 110 -11.20 -12.42 4.85
CA ARG A 110 -10.53 -12.67 6.13
C ARG A 110 -9.03 -12.96 6.04
N HIS A 111 -8.52 -13.35 4.87
CA HIS A 111 -7.10 -13.66 4.69
C HIS A 111 -6.25 -12.39 4.57
N PHE A 112 -6.81 -11.28 4.06
CA PHE A 112 -6.06 -10.05 3.85
C PHE A 112 -5.61 -9.38 5.17
N PRO A 113 -6.48 -9.19 6.17
CA PRO A 113 -6.03 -8.69 7.47
C PRO A 113 -4.96 -9.57 8.10
N ARG A 114 -5.17 -10.90 8.08
CA ARG A 114 -4.20 -11.87 8.64
C ARG A 114 -2.84 -11.78 7.94
N ARG A 115 -2.82 -11.67 6.62
CA ARG A 115 -1.61 -11.50 5.83
C ARG A 115 -0.84 -10.22 6.19
N ASN A 116 -1.55 -9.12 6.50
CA ASN A 116 -0.93 -7.81 6.73
C ASN A 116 0.10 -7.82 7.88
N ARG A 117 -0.07 -8.67 8.91
CA ARG A 117 0.90 -8.85 9.97
C ARG A 117 2.28 -9.34 9.48
N ILE A 118 2.31 -10.03 8.32
CA ILE A 118 3.55 -10.51 7.72
C ILE A 118 4.26 -9.34 7.04
N ILE A 119 3.52 -8.44 6.38
CA ILE A 119 4.09 -7.23 5.78
C ILE A 119 4.80 -6.41 6.84
N SER A 120 4.11 -6.08 7.95
CA SER A 120 4.70 -5.32 9.05
C SER A 120 5.82 -6.09 9.77
N GLY A 121 5.63 -7.41 9.99
CA GLY A 121 6.60 -8.25 10.70
C GLY A 121 7.93 -8.43 9.98
N LEU A 122 7.95 -8.45 8.65
CA LEU A 122 9.16 -8.51 7.83
C LEU A 122 9.87 -7.16 7.74
N SER A 123 9.23 -6.06 8.15
CA SER A 123 9.68 -4.70 7.93
C SER A 123 10.21 -4.07 9.22
N TYR A 124 11.24 -3.25 9.12
CA TYR A 124 11.70 -2.39 10.23
C TYR A 124 10.70 -1.29 10.55
N GLY A 125 9.99 -0.81 9.53
CA GLY A 125 8.91 0.15 9.67
C GLY A 125 7.89 0.01 8.55
N THR A 126 6.71 0.59 8.74
CA THR A 126 5.60 0.53 7.78
C THR A 126 5.12 1.93 7.43
N VAL A 127 5.07 2.24 6.14
CA VAL A 127 4.61 3.52 5.61
C VAL A 127 3.18 3.37 5.08
N VAL A 128 2.28 4.23 5.54
CA VAL A 128 0.92 4.35 4.99
C VAL A 128 0.87 5.58 4.10
N ILE A 129 0.63 5.39 2.79
CA ILE A 129 0.68 6.47 1.80
C ILE A 129 -0.68 7.15 1.64
N GLU A 130 -1.70 6.41 1.27
CA GLU A 130 -3.10 6.86 1.24
C GLU A 130 -3.97 5.82 1.92
N ALA A 131 -4.93 6.26 2.72
CA ALA A 131 -5.89 5.39 3.39
C ALA A 131 -7.14 6.17 3.81
N GLY A 132 -8.31 5.72 3.44
CA GLY A 132 -9.54 6.17 4.07
C GLY A 132 -9.62 5.71 5.52
N ARG A 133 -10.57 6.23 6.29
CA ARG A 133 -10.73 5.93 7.74
C ARG A 133 -10.86 4.44 8.05
N ASN A 134 -11.48 3.67 7.15
CA ASN A 134 -11.73 2.23 7.32
C ASN A 134 -10.84 1.37 6.40
N SER A 135 -9.70 1.90 5.95
CA SER A 135 -8.82 1.19 5.04
C SER A 135 -8.11 0.03 5.72
N GLY A 136 -8.03 -1.12 5.03
CA GLY A 136 -7.25 -2.27 5.48
C GLY A 136 -5.75 -2.01 5.68
N SER A 137 -5.19 -0.96 5.05
CA SER A 137 -3.80 -0.54 5.28
C SER A 137 -3.56 0.01 6.69
N LEU A 138 -4.60 0.56 7.36
CA LEU A 138 -4.50 0.98 8.77
C LEU A 138 -4.36 -0.22 9.71
N ILE A 139 -4.87 -1.39 9.33
CA ILE A 139 -4.64 -2.64 10.06
C ILE A 139 -3.16 -3.01 10.03
N THR A 140 -2.48 -2.80 8.90
CA THR A 140 -1.04 -3.05 8.78
C THR A 140 -0.24 -2.11 9.68
N ALA A 141 -0.61 -0.82 9.75
CA ALA A 141 0.00 0.15 10.64
C ALA A 141 -0.18 -0.23 12.12
N ARG A 142 -1.37 -0.69 12.50
CA ARG A 142 -1.63 -1.18 13.86
C ARG A 142 -0.76 -2.40 14.19
N PHE A 143 -0.67 -3.40 13.30
CA PHE A 143 0.23 -4.53 13.51
C PHE A 143 1.70 -4.10 13.63
N ALA A 144 2.15 -3.11 12.85
CA ALA A 144 3.49 -2.55 12.98
C ALA A 144 3.73 -2.02 14.39
N GLY A 145 2.83 -1.19 14.92
CA GLY A 145 2.90 -0.66 16.29
C GLY A 145 2.87 -1.76 17.35
N GLU A 146 1.98 -2.77 17.24
CA GLU A 146 1.90 -3.92 18.17
C GLU A 146 3.16 -4.79 18.13
N GLN A 147 3.87 -4.81 17.00
CA GLN A 147 5.14 -5.52 16.81
C GLN A 147 6.36 -4.67 17.20
N GLY A 148 6.16 -3.45 17.75
CA GLY A 148 7.25 -2.54 18.12
C GLY A 148 8.02 -2.00 16.92
N ARG A 149 7.36 -1.86 15.76
CA ARG A 149 7.93 -1.31 14.53
C ARG A 149 7.50 0.13 14.34
N ASP A 150 8.34 0.93 13.71
CA ASP A 150 8.02 2.30 13.38
C ASP A 150 6.85 2.38 12.38
N VAL A 151 5.97 3.35 12.61
CA VAL A 151 4.87 3.67 11.71
C VAL A 151 5.13 5.05 11.11
N PHE A 152 5.17 5.11 9.80
CA PHE A 152 5.29 6.31 9.01
C PHE A 152 3.97 6.59 8.28
N ALA A 153 3.61 7.85 8.14
CA ALA A 153 2.39 8.22 7.42
C ALA A 153 2.62 9.44 6.52
N VAL A 154 2.14 9.34 5.30
CA VAL A 154 2.29 10.41 4.31
C VAL A 154 1.19 11.44 4.52
N PRO A 155 1.51 12.71 4.82
CA PRO A 155 0.51 13.73 5.06
C PRO A 155 -0.26 14.06 3.78
N GLY A 156 -1.51 14.41 3.91
CA GLY A 156 -2.32 14.84 2.78
C GLY A 156 -3.34 15.91 3.15
N SER A 157 -4.04 16.44 2.15
CA SER A 157 -5.06 17.46 2.38
C SER A 157 -6.15 16.96 3.34
N PRO A 158 -6.53 17.75 4.37
CA PRO A 158 -7.63 17.38 5.27
C PRO A 158 -8.97 17.18 4.57
N THR A 159 -9.12 17.72 3.36
CA THR A 159 -10.32 17.60 2.53
C THR A 159 -10.30 16.37 1.62
N ASP A 160 -9.17 15.65 1.52
CA ASP A 160 -9.10 14.40 0.77
C ASP A 160 -9.44 13.22 1.68
N PRO A 161 -10.50 12.45 1.40
CA PRO A 161 -10.86 11.28 2.20
C PRO A 161 -9.73 10.25 2.32
N ARG A 162 -8.83 10.17 1.32
CA ARG A 162 -7.67 9.25 1.30
C ARG A 162 -6.55 9.68 2.23
N ALA A 163 -6.52 10.95 2.64
CA ALA A 163 -5.57 11.46 3.63
C ALA A 163 -6.05 11.27 5.08
N ALA A 164 -7.31 10.92 5.29
CA ALA A 164 -7.90 10.86 6.63
C ALA A 164 -7.21 9.84 7.54
N GLY A 165 -6.85 8.67 7.01
CA GLY A 165 -6.12 7.64 7.74
C GLY A 165 -4.70 8.06 8.11
N PRO A 166 -3.83 8.40 7.13
CA PRO A 166 -2.48 8.87 7.41
C PRO A 166 -2.43 10.07 8.34
N ASN A 167 -3.29 11.08 8.14
CA ASN A 167 -3.35 12.24 9.03
C ASN A 167 -3.78 11.86 10.46
N SER A 168 -4.62 10.82 10.63
CA SER A 168 -4.95 10.30 11.97
C SER A 168 -3.73 9.62 12.59
N LEU A 169 -3.04 8.75 11.85
CA LEU A 169 -1.83 8.09 12.33
C LEU A 169 -0.77 9.09 12.79
N ILE A 170 -0.58 10.20 12.06
CA ILE A 170 0.36 11.27 12.46
C ILE A 170 -0.08 11.90 13.79
N ARG A 171 -1.37 12.19 14.00
CA ARG A 171 -1.88 12.70 15.28
C ARG A 171 -1.69 11.71 16.43
N ASP A 172 -1.72 10.41 16.11
CA ASP A 172 -1.57 9.32 17.06
C ASP A 172 -0.08 8.96 17.30
N GLY A 173 0.86 9.73 16.71
CA GLY A 173 2.29 9.61 16.95
C GLY A 173 3.09 8.92 15.85
N ALA A 174 2.49 8.59 14.71
CA ALA A 174 3.25 8.10 13.56
C ALA A 174 4.18 9.19 13.00
N ILE A 175 5.33 8.78 12.50
CA ILE A 175 6.33 9.67 11.93
C ILE A 175 5.81 10.21 10.60
N LEU A 176 5.77 11.55 10.44
CA LEU A 176 5.39 12.18 9.18
C LEU A 176 6.44 11.83 8.12
N CYS A 177 5.99 11.28 7.00
CA CYS A 177 6.84 10.85 5.88
C CYS A 177 6.52 11.66 4.62
N ASP A 178 7.37 12.59 4.26
CA ASP A 178 7.32 13.37 3.03
C ASP A 178 8.42 13.00 2.02
N SER A 179 9.37 12.18 2.43
CA SER A 179 10.51 11.74 1.63
C SER A 179 11.08 10.40 2.12
N ALA A 180 11.96 9.77 1.31
CA ALA A 180 12.70 8.58 1.71
C ALA A 180 13.71 8.88 2.83
N ASP A 181 14.26 10.08 2.85
CA ASP A 181 15.30 10.47 3.82
C ASP A 181 14.80 10.35 5.26
N VAL A 182 13.54 10.73 5.52
CA VAL A 182 12.91 10.58 6.84
C VAL A 182 12.95 9.12 7.32
N ILE A 183 12.67 8.18 6.43
CA ILE A 183 12.71 6.75 6.75
C ILE A 183 14.14 6.29 6.98
N LEU A 184 15.06 6.68 6.09
CA LEU A 184 16.46 6.28 6.16
C LEU A 184 17.14 6.81 7.42
N ASP A 185 16.83 8.04 7.85
CA ASP A 185 17.38 8.63 9.07
C ASP A 185 16.84 7.91 10.32
N ALA A 186 15.53 7.67 10.41
CA ALA A 186 14.94 6.91 11.51
C ALA A 186 15.54 5.49 11.63
N LEU A 187 15.80 4.82 10.50
CA LEU A 187 16.41 3.51 10.51
C LEU A 187 17.89 3.50 10.88
N ARG A 188 18.64 4.55 10.52
CA ARG A 188 20.05 4.70 10.94
C ARG A 188 20.15 4.83 12.45
N ASP A 189 19.26 5.61 13.07
CA ASP A 189 19.21 5.76 14.52
C ASP A 189 18.86 4.43 15.21
N ALA A 190 17.93 3.67 14.64
CA ALA A 190 17.58 2.34 15.16
C ALA A 190 18.74 1.35 15.05
N THR A 191 19.50 1.36 13.93
CA THR A 191 20.65 0.46 13.73
C THR A 191 21.86 0.85 14.60
N GLN A 192 22.11 2.13 14.84
CA GLN A 192 23.17 2.58 15.76
C GLN A 192 22.88 2.20 17.21
N ASN A 193 21.60 2.21 17.61
CA ASN A 193 21.20 1.74 18.93
C ASN A 193 21.21 0.20 19.04
N THR A 194 21.17 -0.53 17.94
CA THR A 194 21.21 -2.03 17.98
C THR A 194 22.63 -2.54 18.28
N HIS A 195 23.69 -1.79 18.01
CA HIS A 195 25.05 -2.18 18.45
C HIS A 195 25.18 -2.26 19.97
N LEU A 196 24.33 -1.57 20.73
CA LEU A 196 24.23 -1.77 22.18
C LEU A 196 23.58 -3.11 22.58
N PHE A 197 22.88 -3.78 21.65
CA PHE A 197 22.21 -5.05 21.88
C PHE A 197 22.95 -6.26 21.27
N GLU A 198 23.94 -6.07 20.39
CA GLU A 198 24.79 -7.16 19.90
C GLU A 198 25.60 -7.80 21.03
N ASP A 199 26.01 -7.02 22.03
CA ASP A 199 26.61 -7.54 23.25
C ASP A 199 25.65 -8.42 24.08
N PHE A 200 24.32 -8.21 23.98
CA PHE A 200 23.31 -9.06 24.62
C PHE A 200 23.08 -10.40 23.91
N HIS A 201 23.30 -10.48 22.61
CA HIS A 201 23.17 -11.74 21.86
C HIS A 201 24.30 -12.73 22.16
N GLN A 202 25.50 -12.27 22.51
CA GLN A 202 26.58 -13.16 22.95
C GLN A 202 26.33 -13.78 24.35
N PHE A 203 25.53 -13.11 25.20
CA PHE A 203 25.14 -13.66 26.49
C PHE A 203 24.00 -14.67 26.45
N ASN A 204 23.23 -14.77 25.36
CA ASN A 204 21.96 -15.51 25.35
C ASN A 204 21.92 -16.73 24.44
N THR A 205 23.09 -17.21 23.94
CA THR A 205 23.14 -18.49 23.20
C THR A 205 22.81 -19.72 24.06
N ASN A 206 22.62 -19.57 25.37
CA ASN A 206 22.20 -20.61 26.29
C ASN A 206 20.81 -20.39 26.93
N ALA A 207 20.12 -19.30 26.58
CA ALA A 207 18.74 -19.11 27.05
C ALA A 207 17.77 -19.63 25.96
N ARG A 208 16.94 -20.61 26.32
CA ARG A 208 15.79 -21.03 25.54
C ARG A 208 15.02 -19.76 25.12
N SER A 209 14.78 -19.61 23.85
CA SER A 209 13.90 -18.56 23.31
C SER A 209 12.61 -18.54 24.14
N PRO A 210 12.14 -17.38 24.64
CA PRO A 210 10.82 -17.32 25.21
C PRO A 210 9.85 -17.84 24.14
N GLU A 211 9.04 -18.82 24.46
CA GLU A 211 7.94 -19.27 23.61
C GLU A 211 7.09 -18.03 23.36
N VAL A 212 7.25 -17.41 22.18
CA VAL A 212 6.30 -16.44 21.67
C VAL A 212 5.03 -17.25 21.49
N ASN A 213 4.09 -17.04 22.40
CA ASN A 213 2.78 -17.66 22.36
C ASN A 213 2.04 -17.09 21.14
N SER A 214 2.38 -17.64 19.96
CA SER A 214 1.77 -17.33 18.68
C SER A 214 0.46 -18.11 18.57
N ASP A 215 -0.51 -17.71 19.40
CA ASP A 215 -1.87 -18.21 19.24
C ASP A 215 -2.46 -17.60 17.96
N PRO A 216 -2.67 -18.38 16.89
CA PRO A 216 -3.28 -17.90 15.66
C PRO A 216 -4.66 -17.27 15.89
N ALA A 217 -5.42 -17.73 16.88
CA ALA A 217 -6.73 -17.20 17.26
C ALA A 217 -6.65 -15.73 17.69
N ARG A 218 -5.57 -15.33 18.39
CA ARG A 218 -5.39 -13.94 18.84
C ARG A 218 -5.31 -12.93 17.68
N TYR A 219 -4.73 -13.33 16.55
CA TYR A 219 -4.66 -12.46 15.35
C TYR A 219 -6.00 -12.36 14.64
N ASP A 220 -6.79 -13.43 14.66
CA ASP A 220 -8.15 -13.42 14.11
C ASP A 220 -9.09 -12.56 14.97
N ASP A 221 -8.96 -12.60 16.30
CA ASP A 221 -9.71 -11.77 17.25
C ASP A 221 -9.35 -10.28 17.09
N ILE A 222 -8.08 -9.95 16.94
CA ILE A 222 -7.62 -8.58 16.69
C ILE A 222 -8.15 -8.09 15.34
N ALA A 223 -8.08 -8.87 14.28
CA ALA A 223 -8.60 -8.52 12.98
C ALA A 223 -10.12 -8.31 13.02
N GLN A 224 -10.86 -9.15 13.75
CA GLN A 224 -12.31 -9.01 13.94
C GLN A 224 -12.67 -7.81 14.80
N SER A 225 -11.93 -7.54 15.89
CA SER A 225 -12.18 -6.37 16.74
C SER A 225 -11.99 -5.06 15.96
N ILE A 226 -10.99 -4.99 15.07
CA ILE A 226 -10.75 -3.80 14.23
C ILE A 226 -11.89 -3.57 13.24
N VAL A 227 -12.40 -4.64 12.63
CA VAL A 227 -13.56 -4.55 11.72
C VAL A 227 -14.81 -4.11 12.52
N GLN A 228 -14.99 -4.64 13.71
CA GLN A 228 -16.15 -4.36 14.56
C GLN A 228 -16.09 -2.96 15.18
N ASP A 229 -14.91 -2.45 15.57
CA ASP A 229 -14.72 -1.08 16.03
C ASP A 229 -14.95 -0.06 14.90
N ALA A 230 -14.59 -0.40 13.65
CA ALA A 230 -14.89 0.40 12.48
C ALA A 230 -16.41 0.46 12.18
N GLU A 231 -17.13 -0.63 12.38
CA GLU A 231 -18.60 -0.70 12.24
C GLU A 231 -19.33 0.04 13.37
N ASN A 232 -18.82 -0.01 14.59
CA ASN A 232 -19.42 0.63 15.77
C ASN A 232 -19.16 2.14 15.87
N SER A 233 -18.18 2.69 15.18
CA SER A 233 -17.87 4.13 15.17
C SER A 233 -18.81 4.99 14.32
N GLY A 234 -20.02 4.51 14.04
CA GLY A 234 -21.24 5.28 13.79
C GLY A 234 -21.21 6.35 12.70
N SER A 235 -20.48 6.18 11.61
CA SER A 235 -20.74 6.88 10.36
C SER A 235 -21.48 5.94 9.41
N LYS A 236 -22.78 6.16 9.27
CA LYS A 236 -23.62 5.60 8.20
C LYS A 236 -23.19 6.24 6.86
N GLU A 237 -22.01 5.94 6.38
CA GLU A 237 -21.71 5.91 4.97
C GLU A 237 -21.68 4.42 4.56
N PRO A 238 -22.19 4.07 3.37
CA PRO A 238 -22.24 2.67 2.97
C PRO A 238 -20.83 2.11 3.14
N SER A 239 -20.70 1.17 4.07
CA SER A 239 -19.57 0.29 4.13
C SER A 239 -19.28 -0.12 2.69
N GLN A 240 -18.19 0.38 2.13
CA GLN A 240 -17.58 -0.33 1.03
C GLN A 240 -17.22 -1.68 1.65
N SER A 241 -18.22 -2.55 1.61
CA SER A 241 -18.05 -3.98 1.75
C SER A 241 -16.74 -4.28 1.05
N ILE A 242 -15.93 -5.13 1.64
CA ILE A 242 -14.83 -5.79 0.95
C ILE A 242 -15.55 -6.53 -0.18
N GLU A 243 -15.85 -5.82 -1.24
CA GLU A 243 -16.37 -6.40 -2.46
C GLU A 243 -15.25 -7.28 -2.97
N ILE A 244 -15.37 -8.54 -2.62
CA ILE A 244 -14.84 -9.58 -3.46
C ILE A 244 -15.66 -9.41 -4.72
N ASP A 245 -15.06 -8.82 -5.75
CA ASP A 245 -15.65 -8.79 -7.07
C ASP A 245 -16.20 -10.18 -7.35
N SER A 246 -17.53 -10.33 -7.21
CA SER A 246 -18.29 -11.48 -7.67
C SER A 246 -18.50 -11.33 -9.18
N GLU A 247 -17.48 -10.91 -9.90
CA GLU A 247 -17.48 -10.95 -11.36
C GLU A 247 -16.94 -12.31 -11.84
N LEU A 248 -17.79 -13.31 -11.65
CA LEU A 248 -17.95 -14.42 -12.58
C LEU A 248 -19.09 -14.00 -13.52
N GLY A 249 -18.79 -13.30 -14.60
CA GLY A 249 -19.82 -12.93 -15.54
C GLY A 249 -19.32 -12.03 -16.66
N ASP A 250 -19.20 -12.62 -17.82
CA ASP A 250 -19.31 -12.07 -19.17
C ASP A 250 -18.56 -10.77 -19.54
N LEU A 251 -17.59 -10.97 -20.39
CA LEU A 251 -17.05 -10.01 -21.33
C LEU A 251 -18.16 -9.52 -22.27
N SER A 252 -18.66 -8.32 -22.01
CA SER A 252 -19.36 -7.51 -23.00
C SER A 252 -18.73 -6.11 -23.04
N PRO A 253 -18.30 -5.62 -24.21
CA PRO A 253 -17.60 -4.35 -24.34
C PRO A 253 -18.59 -3.22 -24.55
N THR A 254 -18.93 -2.51 -23.48
CA THR A 254 -19.37 -1.09 -23.57
C THR A 254 -19.00 -0.41 -22.27
N ASP A 255 -17.72 0.00 -22.13
CA ASP A 255 -17.37 1.07 -21.20
C ASP A 255 -18.11 2.31 -21.67
N THR A 256 -19.23 2.65 -21.05
CA THR A 256 -19.97 3.88 -21.32
C THR A 256 -19.15 5.07 -20.84
N ASP A 257 -19.30 6.24 -21.49
CA ASP A 257 -18.58 7.48 -21.13
C ASP A 257 -18.70 7.82 -19.64
N ALA A 258 -19.79 7.42 -19.01
CA ALA A 258 -20.02 7.59 -17.56
C ALA A 258 -19.03 6.78 -16.69
N ASP A 259 -18.63 5.57 -17.12
CA ASP A 259 -17.65 4.73 -16.38
C ASP A 259 -16.25 5.32 -16.54
N GLN A 260 -15.90 5.84 -17.71
CA GLN A 260 -14.60 6.50 -17.95
C GLN A 260 -14.47 7.80 -17.14
N SER A 261 -15.53 8.60 -17.07
CA SER A 261 -15.58 9.82 -16.25
C SER A 261 -15.42 9.52 -14.76
N GLY A 262 -16.00 8.40 -14.28
CA GLY A 262 -15.82 7.90 -12.93
C GLY A 262 -14.36 7.52 -12.65
N LYS A 263 -13.73 6.75 -13.53
CA LYS A 263 -12.32 6.33 -13.43
C LYS A 263 -11.36 7.54 -13.38
N VAL A 264 -11.58 8.53 -14.26
CA VAL A 264 -10.76 9.76 -14.28
C VAL A 264 -10.90 10.52 -12.97
N LEU A 265 -12.12 10.64 -12.45
CA LEU A 265 -12.35 11.36 -11.19
C LEU A 265 -11.71 10.66 -9.98
N ASP A 266 -11.65 9.33 -9.99
CA ASP A 266 -11.03 8.56 -8.92
C ASP A 266 -9.50 8.66 -8.91
N LEU A 267 -8.89 8.90 -10.07
CA LEU A 267 -7.45 9.19 -10.17
C LEU A 267 -7.07 10.57 -9.65
N LEU A 268 -8.04 11.52 -9.62
CA LEU A 268 -7.81 12.88 -9.15
C LEU A 268 -7.93 12.97 -7.62
N SER A 269 -7.05 13.76 -7.03
CA SER A 269 -7.11 14.20 -5.63
C SER A 269 -7.44 15.70 -5.56
N THR A 270 -7.56 16.23 -4.36
CA THR A 270 -7.66 17.68 -4.13
C THR A 270 -6.34 18.41 -4.39
N THR A 271 -5.24 17.69 -4.53
CA THR A 271 -3.93 18.24 -4.92
C THR A 271 -3.84 18.31 -6.44
N PRO A 272 -3.46 19.47 -7.02
CA PRO A 272 -3.34 19.61 -8.46
C PRO A 272 -2.35 18.63 -9.09
N LEU A 273 -2.80 17.88 -10.12
CA LEU A 273 -2.04 16.93 -10.92
C LEU A 273 -1.84 17.46 -12.33
N LEU A 274 -0.68 17.23 -12.94
CA LEU A 274 -0.47 17.51 -14.35
C LEU A 274 -1.39 16.64 -15.23
N ILE A 275 -2.00 17.23 -16.25
CA ILE A 275 -2.89 16.49 -17.17
C ILE A 275 -2.12 15.37 -17.88
N ASP A 276 -0.85 15.56 -18.18
CA ASP A 276 0.00 14.53 -18.80
C ASP A 276 0.22 13.31 -17.86
N ASP A 277 0.30 13.55 -16.56
CA ASP A 277 0.38 12.48 -15.57
C ASP A 277 -0.96 11.73 -15.44
N LEU A 278 -2.07 12.47 -15.53
CA LEU A 278 -3.42 11.88 -15.54
C LEU A 278 -3.63 11.01 -16.79
N ILE A 279 -3.20 11.47 -17.97
CA ILE A 279 -3.26 10.68 -19.22
C ILE A 279 -2.47 9.37 -19.06
N ARG A 280 -1.27 9.43 -18.49
CA ARG A 280 -0.44 8.24 -18.24
C ARG A 280 -1.07 7.29 -17.23
N ALA A 281 -1.72 7.82 -16.20
CA ALA A 281 -2.31 7.02 -15.12
C ALA A 281 -3.65 6.40 -15.51
N SER A 282 -4.40 7.03 -16.42
CA SER A 282 -5.73 6.57 -16.85
C SER A 282 -5.68 5.53 -17.97
N GLU A 283 -4.55 5.42 -18.67
CA GLU A 283 -4.38 4.62 -19.88
C GLU A 283 -5.36 5.00 -21.03
N LEU A 284 -6.02 6.17 -20.91
CA LEU A 284 -6.95 6.68 -21.90
C LEU A 284 -6.24 7.63 -22.90
N PRO A 285 -6.73 7.71 -24.14
CA PRO A 285 -6.22 8.68 -25.12
C PRO A 285 -6.38 10.12 -24.65
N ALA A 286 -5.43 11.00 -25.01
CA ALA A 286 -5.43 12.41 -24.58
C ALA A 286 -6.69 13.18 -24.97
N ASN A 287 -7.29 12.86 -26.14
CA ASN A 287 -8.55 13.46 -26.60
C ASN A 287 -9.73 13.06 -25.69
N SER A 288 -9.82 11.79 -25.25
CA SER A 288 -10.86 11.31 -24.33
C SER A 288 -10.72 12.00 -22.97
N ILE A 289 -9.51 12.09 -22.43
CA ILE A 289 -9.26 12.81 -21.17
C ILE A 289 -9.68 14.28 -21.30
N SER A 290 -9.35 14.94 -22.41
CA SER A 290 -9.74 16.35 -22.61
C SER A 290 -11.25 16.55 -22.62
N SER A 291 -12.01 15.65 -23.26
CA SER A 291 -13.48 15.69 -23.27
C SER A 291 -14.05 15.45 -21.88
N ILE A 292 -13.58 14.39 -21.19
CA ILE A 292 -14.01 14.06 -19.83
C ILE A 292 -13.73 15.20 -18.85
N LEU A 293 -12.55 15.83 -18.92
CA LEU A 293 -12.22 16.96 -18.05
C LEU A 293 -13.14 18.17 -18.27
N ILE A 294 -13.55 18.46 -19.52
CA ILE A 294 -14.52 19.51 -19.80
C ILE A 294 -15.89 19.20 -19.17
N GLU A 295 -16.36 17.96 -19.31
CA GLU A 295 -17.63 17.53 -18.70
C GLU A 295 -17.59 17.62 -17.19
N LEU A 296 -16.51 17.16 -16.57
CA LEU A 296 -16.33 17.19 -15.11
C LEU A 296 -16.18 18.64 -14.58
N GLU A 297 -15.56 19.53 -15.36
CA GLU A 297 -15.42 20.95 -15.04
C GLU A 297 -16.80 21.65 -15.08
N LEU A 298 -17.59 21.39 -16.13
CA LEU A 298 -18.97 21.90 -16.28
C LEU A 298 -19.88 21.35 -15.17
N ALA A 299 -19.64 20.13 -14.72
CA ALA A 299 -20.35 19.53 -13.59
C ALA A 299 -19.85 20.04 -12.21
N GLY A 300 -18.88 20.94 -12.16
CA GLY A 300 -18.30 21.48 -10.91
C GLY A 300 -17.59 20.43 -10.06
N ARG A 301 -17.05 19.38 -10.66
CA ARG A 301 -16.38 18.27 -9.96
C ARG A 301 -14.86 18.37 -10.00
N VAL A 302 -14.31 19.07 -10.96
CA VAL A 302 -12.88 19.33 -11.10
C VAL A 302 -12.60 20.81 -11.33
N GLU A 303 -11.41 21.26 -10.99
CA GLU A 303 -10.93 22.62 -11.19
C GLU A 303 -9.59 22.58 -11.93
N ARG A 304 -9.44 23.46 -12.93
CA ARG A 304 -8.18 23.64 -13.66
C ARG A 304 -7.31 24.68 -12.99
N HIS A 305 -6.03 24.41 -12.97
CA HIS A 305 -5.00 25.28 -12.40
C HIS A 305 -3.99 25.71 -13.46
N PRO A 306 -3.28 26.84 -13.26
CA PRO A 306 -2.18 27.26 -14.13
C PRO A 306 -1.12 26.14 -14.27
N GLY A 307 -0.52 26.04 -15.48
CA GLY A 307 0.50 25.05 -15.77
C GLY A 307 -0.06 23.68 -16.15
N ASN A 308 -1.21 23.64 -16.83
CA ASN A 308 -1.84 22.41 -17.34
C ASN A 308 -2.12 21.37 -16.23
N ARG A 309 -2.63 21.83 -15.09
CA ARG A 309 -2.96 20.99 -13.94
C ARG A 309 -4.46 20.98 -13.68
N VAL A 310 -4.91 19.89 -13.07
CA VAL A 310 -6.31 19.68 -12.68
C VAL A 310 -6.38 19.04 -11.29
N SER A 311 -7.36 19.42 -10.49
CA SER A 311 -7.67 18.79 -9.21
C SER A 311 -9.16 18.49 -9.08
N ARG A 312 -9.49 17.56 -8.20
CA ARG A 312 -10.86 17.28 -7.80
C ARG A 312 -11.33 18.34 -6.81
N ILE A 313 -12.54 18.84 -6.97
CA ILE A 313 -13.17 19.75 -6.00
C ILE A 313 -13.66 18.92 -4.81
N ALA A 314 -13.26 19.29 -3.59
CA ALA A 314 -13.77 18.68 -2.37
C ALA A 314 -15.26 19.03 -2.21
N LYS A 315 -16.12 18.04 -1.97
CA LYS A 315 -17.52 18.23 -1.59
C LYS A 315 -17.66 18.33 -0.10
#